data_3999c20b449bfea7fd7826801840f8a1
#
_entry.id   3999c20b449bfea7fd7826801840f8a1
#
_cell.length_a   1.000
_cell.length_b   1.000
_cell.length_c   1.000
_cell.angle_alpha   90.00
_cell.angle_beta   90.00
_cell.angle_gamma   90.00
#
_symmetry.space_group_name_H-M   'P 1'
#
loop_
_entity.id
_entity.type
_entity.pdbx_description
1 polymer ?
#
loop_
_entity_poly.entity_id
_entity_poly.type
_entity_poly.pdbx_seq_one_letter_code
_entity_poly.pdbx_strand_id
1 'polypeptide(L)'
;KERMDEYMVYATTAETCGVPYEWLSSAQIKERYPLVRSEDLVGAIYHPTDGYINPADVTMAMAKGARQRGVMIERKWQADGYEWTGSEWKVTLTKMVEKGGNLVASDEQIVVHAEHVVTATGNHAQRTAKLLGIKMPAIPVEHQFIVTEPDAALVEWRKTNCEHPVLRDAD
;
A
#
# COMPACT_ATOMS: atom_id res chain seq x y z
N LYS A 1 -12.33 -3.01 -26.00
CA LYS A 1 -11.96 -1.86 -26.87
C LYS A 1 -11.95 -0.56 -26.07
N GLU A 2 -12.99 -0.25 -25.30
CA GLU A 2 -13.08 0.98 -24.49
C GLU A 2 -11.90 1.14 -23.54
N ARG A 3 -11.46 0.07 -22.89
CA ARG A 3 -10.30 0.12 -21.98
C ARG A 3 -8.96 0.40 -22.66
N MET A 4 -8.80 -0.03 -23.90
CA MET A 4 -7.60 0.32 -24.65
C MET A 4 -7.56 1.82 -24.94
N ASP A 5 -8.72 2.44 -25.14
CA ASP A 5 -8.82 3.90 -25.34
C ASP A 5 -8.47 4.65 -24.05
N GLU A 6 -8.91 4.14 -22.87
CA GLU A 6 -8.49 4.65 -21.55
C GLU A 6 -6.98 4.51 -21.31
N TYR A 7 -6.42 3.36 -21.66
CA TYR A 7 -4.98 3.12 -21.55
C TYR A 7 -4.15 4.00 -22.48
N MET A 8 -4.68 4.39 -23.65
CA MET A 8 -4.01 5.38 -24.50
C MET A 8 -3.91 6.75 -23.84
N VAL A 9 -4.97 7.20 -23.15
CA VAL A 9 -4.93 8.44 -22.35
C VAL A 9 -3.94 8.31 -21.19
N TYR A 10 -3.96 7.17 -20.49
CA TYR A 10 -3.02 6.89 -19.42
C TYR A 10 -1.57 6.88 -19.91
N ALA A 11 -1.30 6.27 -21.07
CA ALA A 11 0.03 6.24 -21.68
C ALA A 11 0.59 7.64 -21.95
N THR A 12 -0.26 8.57 -22.40
CA THR A 12 0.13 9.97 -22.61
C THR A 12 0.58 10.62 -21.29
N THR A 13 -0.12 10.33 -20.20
CA THR A 13 0.27 10.79 -18.86
C THR A 13 1.60 10.17 -18.42
N ALA A 14 1.77 8.87 -18.62
CA ALA A 14 3.00 8.14 -18.30
C ALA A 14 4.20 8.73 -19.06
N GLU A 15 4.04 9.01 -20.36
CA GLU A 15 5.05 9.65 -21.19
C GLU A 15 5.43 11.04 -20.66
N THR A 16 4.43 11.86 -20.32
CA THR A 16 4.65 13.19 -19.74
C THR A 16 5.41 13.13 -18.41
N CYS A 17 5.17 12.11 -17.62
CA CYS A 17 5.84 11.87 -16.34
C CYS A 17 7.20 11.15 -16.49
N GLY A 18 7.60 10.76 -17.68
CA GLY A 18 8.84 10.02 -17.95
C GLY A 18 8.77 8.56 -17.45
N VAL A 19 7.58 7.99 -17.32
CA VAL A 19 7.39 6.59 -16.91
C VAL A 19 7.46 5.70 -18.15
N PRO A 20 8.42 4.77 -18.25
CA PRO A 20 8.54 3.90 -19.42
C PRO A 20 7.38 2.93 -19.52
N TYR A 21 6.89 2.71 -20.74
CA TYR A 21 5.86 1.72 -21.02
C TYR A 21 6.04 1.11 -22.41
N GLU A 22 5.47 -0.05 -22.61
CA GLU A 22 5.42 -0.77 -23.88
C GLU A 22 3.99 -1.21 -24.18
N TRP A 23 3.59 -1.15 -25.44
CA TRP A 23 2.36 -1.80 -25.90
C TRP A 23 2.64 -3.24 -26.27
N LEU A 24 1.86 -4.18 -25.73
CA LEU A 24 1.97 -5.60 -26.01
C LEU A 24 0.75 -6.10 -26.76
N SER A 25 1.00 -6.87 -27.81
CA SER A 25 -0.01 -7.70 -28.47
C SER A 25 -0.33 -8.93 -27.61
N SER A 26 -1.46 -9.60 -27.91
CA SER A 26 -1.85 -10.86 -27.28
C SER A 26 -0.72 -11.93 -27.32
N ALA A 27 -0.01 -12.03 -28.43
CA ALA A 27 1.13 -12.96 -28.56
C ALA A 27 2.30 -12.58 -27.63
N GLN A 28 2.65 -11.31 -27.54
CA GLN A 28 3.71 -10.83 -26.64
C GLN A 28 3.33 -10.94 -25.17
N ILE A 29 2.04 -10.82 -24.83
CA ILE A 29 1.54 -11.08 -23.47
C ILE A 29 1.78 -12.55 -23.11
N LYS A 30 1.40 -13.47 -24.02
CA LYS A 30 1.59 -14.91 -23.84
C LYS A 30 3.06 -15.31 -23.70
N GLU A 31 3.94 -14.66 -24.43
CA GLU A 31 5.38 -14.90 -24.34
C GLU A 31 5.94 -14.47 -22.96
N ARG A 32 5.53 -13.29 -22.46
CA ARG A 32 5.98 -12.77 -21.17
C ARG A 32 5.34 -13.48 -19.97
N TYR A 33 4.13 -14.01 -20.14
CA TYR A 33 3.38 -14.71 -19.11
C TYR A 33 2.70 -15.96 -19.68
N PRO A 34 3.40 -17.09 -19.77
CA PRO A 34 2.90 -18.29 -20.42
C PRO A 34 1.62 -18.89 -19.85
N LEU A 35 1.30 -18.61 -18.59
CA LEU A 35 0.10 -19.12 -17.93
C LEU A 35 -1.15 -18.27 -18.18
N VAL A 36 -1.00 -17.05 -18.70
CA VAL A 36 -2.16 -16.22 -18.98
C VAL A 36 -2.93 -16.77 -20.19
N ARG A 37 -4.25 -16.71 -20.09
CA ARG A 37 -5.12 -16.93 -21.25
C ARG A 37 -5.20 -15.61 -22.01
N SER A 38 -4.63 -15.59 -23.20
CA SER A 38 -4.45 -14.34 -23.97
C SER A 38 -5.28 -14.28 -25.26
N GLU A 39 -6.07 -15.31 -25.58
CA GLU A 39 -6.80 -15.44 -26.83
C GLU A 39 -7.91 -14.40 -26.98
N ASP A 40 -8.46 -13.92 -25.88
CA ASP A 40 -9.52 -12.92 -25.81
C ASP A 40 -8.99 -11.51 -25.48
N LEU A 41 -7.67 -11.37 -25.30
CA LEU A 41 -7.06 -10.07 -25.03
C LEU A 41 -6.75 -9.30 -26.32
N VAL A 42 -7.13 -8.03 -26.33
CA VAL A 42 -6.82 -7.12 -27.46
C VAL A 42 -5.37 -6.65 -27.39
N GLY A 43 -4.83 -6.47 -26.18
CA GLY A 43 -3.48 -6.01 -25.90
C GLY A 43 -3.31 -5.64 -24.45
N ALA A 44 -2.14 -5.16 -24.09
CA ALA A 44 -1.83 -4.63 -22.77
C ALA A 44 -0.85 -3.47 -22.85
N ILE A 45 -0.86 -2.63 -21.82
CA ILE A 45 0.24 -1.72 -21.52
C ILE A 45 1.13 -2.38 -20.46
N TYR A 46 2.42 -2.38 -20.69
CA TYR A 46 3.40 -2.98 -19.80
C TYR A 46 4.39 -1.93 -19.31
N HIS A 47 4.62 -1.91 -18.00
CA HIS A 47 5.60 -1.06 -17.36
C HIS A 47 6.81 -1.89 -16.94
N PRO A 48 7.95 -1.80 -17.65
CA PRO A 48 9.11 -2.65 -17.39
C PRO A 48 9.82 -2.34 -16.05
N THR A 49 9.56 -1.17 -15.48
CA THR A 49 10.14 -0.73 -14.20
C THR A 49 9.20 -0.89 -13.02
N ASP A 50 7.98 -1.38 -13.27
CA ASP A 50 7.02 -1.67 -12.20
C ASP A 50 7.29 -3.06 -11.59
N GLY A 51 6.69 -3.32 -10.45
CA GLY A 51 6.89 -4.57 -9.73
C GLY A 51 5.98 -4.73 -8.53
N TYR A 52 6.33 -5.63 -7.66
CA TYR A 52 5.62 -5.87 -6.40
C TYR A 52 6.60 -5.85 -5.23
N ILE A 53 6.06 -5.58 -4.07
CA ILE A 53 6.80 -5.56 -2.81
C ILE A 53 6.06 -6.36 -1.74
N ASN A 54 6.80 -6.89 -0.78
CA ASN A 54 6.19 -7.33 0.47
C ASN A 54 5.97 -6.11 1.39
N PRO A 55 4.71 -5.74 1.70
CA PRO A 55 4.42 -4.52 2.49
C PRO A 55 5.05 -4.55 3.89
N ALA A 56 5.11 -5.73 4.52
CA ALA A 56 5.71 -5.88 5.83
C ALA A 56 7.23 -5.64 5.79
N ASP A 57 7.93 -6.20 4.81
CA ASP A 57 9.38 -6.05 4.67
C ASP A 57 9.78 -4.60 4.38
N VAL A 58 9.04 -3.92 3.49
CA VAL A 58 9.26 -2.50 3.21
C VAL A 58 9.03 -1.64 4.45
N THR A 59 7.94 -1.89 5.18
CA THR A 59 7.65 -1.18 6.43
C THR A 59 8.75 -1.38 7.46
N MET A 60 9.24 -2.61 7.61
CA MET A 60 10.32 -2.93 8.52
C MET A 60 11.66 -2.32 8.10
N ALA A 61 11.95 -2.28 6.80
CA ALA A 61 13.15 -1.62 6.27
C ALA A 61 13.13 -0.11 6.54
N MET A 62 11.99 0.55 6.30
CA MET A 62 11.82 1.97 6.61
C MET A 62 11.92 2.25 8.12
N ALA A 63 11.31 1.42 8.96
CA ALA A 63 11.39 1.52 10.41
C ALA A 63 12.83 1.36 10.91
N LYS A 64 13.59 0.40 10.34
CA LYS A 64 15.01 0.23 10.64
C LYS A 64 15.82 1.47 10.28
N GLY A 65 15.61 2.01 9.08
CA GLY A 65 16.29 3.22 8.63
C GLY A 65 15.95 4.45 9.49
N ALA A 66 14.72 4.60 9.95
CA ALA A 66 14.31 5.65 10.85
C ALA A 66 15.00 5.54 12.21
N ARG A 67 15.02 4.34 12.83
CA ARG A 67 15.71 4.11 14.11
C ARG A 67 17.21 4.40 14.02
N GLN A 68 17.85 4.03 12.92
CA GLN A 68 19.29 4.35 12.70
C GLN A 68 19.56 5.86 12.66
N ARG A 69 18.54 6.67 12.41
CA ARG A 69 18.60 8.13 12.42
C ARG A 69 18.10 8.76 13.73
N GLY A 70 17.92 7.95 14.78
CA GLY A 70 17.51 8.42 16.11
C GLY A 70 16.01 8.56 16.33
N VAL A 71 15.18 8.11 15.39
CA VAL A 71 13.72 8.15 15.56
C VAL A 71 13.27 7.07 16.55
N MET A 72 12.52 7.47 17.57
CA MET A 72 11.81 6.52 18.43
C MET A 72 10.56 6.02 17.73
N ILE A 73 10.37 4.71 17.71
CA ILE A 73 9.17 4.06 17.18
C ILE A 73 8.55 3.25 18.29
N GLU A 74 7.47 3.79 18.83
CA GLU A 74 6.69 3.14 19.86
C GLU A 74 5.48 2.42 19.25
N ARG A 75 5.27 1.19 19.71
CA ARG A 75 4.17 0.34 19.22
C ARG A 75 3.12 0.15 20.30
N LYS A 76 1.92 -0.22 19.87
CA LYS A 76 0.78 -0.49 20.77
C LYS A 76 0.37 0.74 21.58
N TRP A 77 0.47 1.92 20.96
CA TRP A 77 -0.10 3.16 21.47
C TRP A 77 -1.14 3.68 20.49
N GLN A 78 -2.28 4.08 20.99
CA GLN A 78 -3.36 4.66 20.24
C GLN A 78 -3.50 6.13 20.60
N ALA A 79 -3.51 7.01 19.61
CA ALA A 79 -3.80 8.42 19.84
C ALA A 79 -5.32 8.62 20.01
N ASP A 80 -5.72 9.17 21.15
CA ASP A 80 -7.11 9.37 21.53
C ASP A 80 -7.51 10.85 21.65
N GLY A 81 -6.55 11.74 21.68
CA GLY A 81 -6.81 13.18 21.75
C GLY A 81 -5.69 14.02 21.18
N TYR A 82 -6.05 15.15 20.63
CA TYR A 82 -5.15 16.18 20.10
C TYR A 82 -5.63 17.53 20.59
N GLU A 83 -4.78 18.27 21.25
CA GLU A 83 -5.06 19.62 21.76
C GLU A 83 -3.95 20.57 21.32
N TRP A 84 -4.30 21.66 20.67
CA TRP A 84 -3.37 22.74 20.36
C TRP A 84 -3.36 23.76 21.51
N THR A 85 -2.19 23.97 22.12
CA THR A 85 -2.04 24.88 23.29
C THR A 85 -1.81 26.32 22.90
N GLY A 86 -1.65 26.63 21.63
CA GLY A 86 -1.22 27.92 21.12
C GLY A 86 0.26 27.96 20.71
N SER A 87 1.06 27.02 21.19
CA SER A 87 2.50 26.90 20.85
C SER A 87 2.94 25.48 20.47
N GLU A 88 2.25 24.46 20.97
CA GLU A 88 2.58 23.06 20.75
C GLU A 88 1.33 22.19 20.76
N TRP A 89 1.45 20.99 20.25
CA TRP A 89 0.44 19.95 20.35
C TRP A 89 0.63 19.11 21.59
N LYS A 90 -0.46 18.86 22.31
CA LYS A 90 -0.57 17.76 23.28
C LYS A 90 -1.31 16.61 22.64
N VAL A 91 -0.68 15.45 22.59
CA VAL A 91 -1.27 14.23 22.08
C VAL A 91 -1.45 13.23 23.20
N THR A 92 -2.69 12.87 23.49
CA THR A 92 -3.00 11.85 24.49
C THR A 92 -2.91 10.48 23.82
N LEU A 93 -2.11 9.61 24.39
CA LEU A 93 -1.89 8.25 23.94
C LEU A 93 -2.36 7.25 24.98
N THR A 94 -3.14 6.27 24.56
CA THR A 94 -3.56 5.15 25.40
C THR A 94 -2.82 3.89 24.98
N LYS A 95 -2.28 3.17 25.95
CA LYS A 95 -1.60 1.90 25.68
C LYS A 95 -2.58 0.80 25.33
N MET A 96 -2.26 0.08 24.27
CA MET A 96 -3.01 -1.06 23.79
C MET A 96 -2.36 -2.36 24.26
N VAL A 97 -3.14 -3.24 24.86
CA VAL A 97 -2.69 -4.55 25.34
C VAL A 97 -3.41 -5.68 24.63
N GLU A 98 -2.75 -6.81 24.49
CA GLU A 98 -3.37 -7.99 23.89
C GLU A 98 -4.24 -8.72 24.92
N LYS A 99 -5.50 -8.96 24.54
CA LYS A 99 -6.43 -9.74 25.33
C LYS A 99 -7.31 -10.59 24.40
N GLY A 100 -7.19 -11.91 24.53
CA GLY A 100 -7.95 -12.84 23.70
C GLY A 100 -7.69 -12.69 22.20
N GLY A 101 -6.45 -12.39 21.80
CA GLY A 101 -6.06 -12.19 20.40
C GLY A 101 -6.40 -10.81 19.80
N ASN A 102 -7.03 -9.94 20.58
CA ASN A 102 -7.38 -8.58 20.17
C ASN A 102 -6.56 -7.53 20.94
N LEU A 103 -6.33 -6.38 20.32
CA LEU A 103 -5.79 -5.21 21.00
C LEU A 103 -6.92 -4.44 21.67
N VAL A 104 -6.82 -4.25 22.97
CA VAL A 104 -7.79 -3.47 23.77
C VAL A 104 -7.06 -2.34 24.51
N ALA A 105 -7.77 -1.25 24.76
CA ALA A 105 -7.23 -0.14 25.54
C ALA A 105 -7.00 -0.58 27.01
N SER A 106 -5.86 -0.19 27.57
CA SER A 106 -5.58 -0.31 28.99
C SER A 106 -5.87 1.01 29.71
N ASP A 107 -5.69 1.04 31.02
CA ASP A 107 -5.83 2.25 31.83
C ASP A 107 -4.57 3.15 31.78
N GLU A 108 -3.50 2.68 31.10
CA GLU A 108 -2.25 3.44 30.99
C GLU A 108 -2.36 4.47 29.89
N GLN A 109 -2.21 5.73 30.26
CA GLN A 109 -2.18 6.87 29.34
C GLN A 109 -0.95 7.72 29.56
N ILE A 110 -0.45 8.29 28.48
CA ILE A 110 0.61 9.30 28.49
C ILE A 110 0.22 10.49 27.62
N VAL A 111 0.83 11.62 27.88
CA VAL A 111 0.73 12.83 27.04
C VAL A 111 2.10 13.09 26.43
N VAL A 112 2.11 13.26 25.12
CA VAL A 112 3.29 13.64 24.35
C VAL A 112 3.10 15.08 23.85
N HIS A 113 4.15 15.89 24.01
CA HIS A 113 4.21 17.25 23.51
C HIS A 113 5.03 17.31 22.24
N ALA A 114 4.55 18.00 21.22
CA ALA A 114 5.23 18.14 19.94
C ALA A 114 4.91 19.46 19.24
N GLU A 115 5.91 20.05 18.61
CA GLU A 115 5.71 21.27 17.79
C GLU A 115 4.87 20.96 16.54
N HIS A 116 5.05 19.76 15.97
CA HIS A 116 4.34 19.30 14.79
C HIS A 116 3.81 17.88 14.98
N VAL A 117 2.63 17.63 14.49
CA VAL A 117 2.03 16.29 14.45
C VAL A 117 1.67 15.93 13.00
N VAL A 118 2.18 14.81 12.53
CA VAL A 118 1.83 14.26 11.22
C VAL A 118 0.93 13.05 11.42
N THR A 119 -0.26 13.09 10.84
CA THR A 119 -1.19 11.96 10.87
C THR A 119 -1.02 11.10 9.65
N ALA A 120 -0.59 9.85 9.82
CA ALA A 120 -0.44 8.84 8.78
C ALA A 120 -1.22 7.57 9.17
N THR A 121 -2.48 7.75 9.55
CA THR A 121 -3.30 6.74 10.25
C THR A 121 -4.06 5.79 9.33
N GLY A 122 -3.80 5.82 8.01
CA GLY A 122 -4.33 4.85 7.05
C GLY A 122 -5.86 4.70 7.17
N ASN A 123 -6.33 3.48 7.39
CA ASN A 123 -7.74 3.16 7.54
C ASN A 123 -8.44 3.86 8.71
N HIS A 124 -7.67 4.39 9.67
CA HIS A 124 -8.18 5.15 10.81
C HIS A 124 -8.22 6.66 10.58
N ALA A 125 -7.95 7.14 9.36
CA ALA A 125 -7.91 8.56 9.04
C ALA A 125 -9.19 9.32 9.41
N GLN A 126 -10.37 8.72 9.19
CA GLN A 126 -11.65 9.34 9.60
C GLN A 126 -11.79 9.49 11.13
N ARG A 127 -11.30 8.51 11.91
CA ARG A 127 -11.30 8.62 13.37
C ARG A 127 -10.39 9.74 13.82
N THR A 128 -9.18 9.81 13.28
CA THR A 128 -8.23 10.88 13.58
C THR A 128 -8.78 12.25 13.19
N ALA A 129 -9.42 12.35 12.04
CA ALA A 129 -10.06 13.59 11.59
C ALA A 129 -11.17 14.06 12.55
N LYS A 130 -12.00 13.13 13.06
CA LYS A 130 -13.01 13.45 14.08
C LYS A 130 -12.40 14.02 15.37
N LEU A 131 -11.28 13.46 15.83
CA LEU A 131 -10.55 13.95 17.00
C LEU A 131 -9.98 15.37 16.79
N LEU A 132 -9.67 15.71 15.54
CA LEU A 132 -9.18 17.03 15.14
C LEU A 132 -10.28 18.01 14.72
N GLY A 133 -11.54 17.59 14.72
CA GLY A 133 -12.68 18.42 14.28
C GLY A 133 -12.70 18.73 12.79
N ILE A 134 -12.01 17.93 11.95
CA ILE A 134 -11.96 18.11 10.49
C ILE A 134 -12.69 16.98 9.76
N LYS A 135 -13.08 17.24 8.52
CA LYS A 135 -13.65 16.23 7.62
C LYS A 135 -12.56 15.63 6.76
N MET A 136 -12.49 14.29 6.72
CA MET A 136 -11.55 13.55 5.86
C MET A 136 -12.34 12.67 4.89
N PRO A 137 -12.23 12.90 3.57
CA PRO A 137 -12.95 12.11 2.57
C PRO A 137 -12.21 10.79 2.24
N ALA A 138 -11.80 10.05 3.28
CA ALA A 138 -11.16 8.76 3.15
C ALA A 138 -12.10 7.68 3.67
N ILE A 139 -12.55 6.80 2.80
CA ILE A 139 -13.46 5.71 3.15
C ILE A 139 -12.69 4.40 3.03
N PRO A 140 -12.54 3.62 4.12
CA PRO A 140 -11.97 2.28 4.05
C PRO A 140 -12.83 1.37 3.19
N VAL A 141 -12.19 0.63 2.30
CA VAL A 141 -12.83 -0.37 1.46
C VAL A 141 -12.16 -1.72 1.73
N GLU A 142 -12.96 -2.75 1.95
CA GLU A 142 -12.46 -4.11 2.04
C GLU A 142 -12.11 -4.62 0.64
N HIS A 143 -10.88 -5.08 0.49
CA HIS A 143 -10.40 -5.69 -0.74
C HIS A 143 -9.95 -7.12 -0.44
N GLN A 144 -10.67 -8.08 -1.01
CA GLN A 144 -10.39 -9.50 -0.80
C GLN A 144 -9.28 -9.97 -1.73
N PHE A 145 -8.51 -10.93 -1.26
CA PHE A 145 -7.50 -11.62 -2.06
C PHE A 145 -7.45 -13.10 -1.70
N ILE A 146 -6.94 -13.90 -2.63
CA ILE A 146 -6.74 -15.34 -2.45
C ILE A 146 -5.26 -15.62 -2.62
N VAL A 147 -4.69 -16.34 -1.68
CA VAL A 147 -3.35 -16.92 -1.81
C VAL A 147 -3.52 -18.38 -2.18
N THR A 148 -3.03 -18.74 -3.34
CA THR A 148 -3.07 -20.14 -3.81
C THR A 148 -1.86 -20.92 -3.30
N GLU A 149 -1.96 -22.23 -3.34
CA GLU A 149 -0.77 -23.08 -3.26
C GLU A 149 0.15 -22.85 -4.46
N PRO A 150 1.46 -23.16 -4.33
CA PRO A 150 2.39 -23.05 -5.43
C PRO A 150 1.96 -23.94 -6.62
N ASP A 151 1.78 -23.33 -7.77
CA ASP A 151 1.58 -24.06 -9.01
C ASP A 151 2.89 -24.70 -9.50
N ALA A 152 2.86 -25.99 -9.82
CA ALA A 152 4.05 -26.74 -10.19
C ALA A 152 4.72 -26.21 -11.48
N ALA A 153 3.93 -25.73 -12.43
CA ALA A 153 4.46 -25.16 -13.68
C ALA A 153 5.15 -23.82 -13.43
N LEU A 154 4.61 -22.98 -12.52
CA LEU A 154 5.26 -21.74 -12.09
C LEU A 154 6.55 -21.99 -11.33
N VAL A 155 6.56 -22.97 -10.44
CA VAL A 155 7.76 -23.35 -9.68
C VAL A 155 8.88 -23.80 -10.63
N GLU A 156 8.56 -24.62 -11.61
CA GLU A 156 9.52 -25.08 -12.60
C GLU A 156 10.02 -23.94 -13.50
N TRP A 157 9.10 -23.12 -13.99
CA TRP A 157 9.43 -21.98 -14.85
C TRP A 157 10.36 -20.96 -14.13
N ARG A 158 10.13 -20.72 -12.85
CA ARG A 158 10.94 -19.79 -12.02
C ARG A 158 12.40 -20.23 -11.81
N LYS A 159 12.73 -21.47 -12.05
CA LYS A 159 14.12 -21.93 -11.93
C LYS A 159 15.06 -21.33 -12.99
N THR A 160 14.53 -20.95 -14.13
CA THR A 160 15.29 -20.47 -15.29
C THR A 160 14.87 -19.09 -15.78
N ASN A 161 13.79 -18.54 -15.26
CA ASN A 161 13.24 -17.28 -15.71
C ASN A 161 13.10 -16.28 -14.55
N CYS A 162 13.02 -14.99 -14.88
CA CYS A 162 12.67 -13.95 -13.94
C CYS A 162 11.22 -14.11 -13.46
N GLU A 163 10.88 -13.41 -12.37
CA GLU A 163 9.49 -13.31 -11.91
C GLU A 163 8.55 -12.85 -13.02
N HIS A 164 7.34 -13.40 -13.01
CA HIS A 164 6.29 -12.95 -13.91
C HIS A 164 5.85 -11.52 -13.57
N PRO A 165 5.47 -10.73 -14.57
CA PRO A 165 4.86 -9.43 -14.31
C PRO A 165 3.55 -9.59 -13.54
N VAL A 166 3.21 -8.59 -12.74
CA VAL A 166 1.90 -8.50 -12.10
C VAL A 166 0.86 -8.14 -13.17
N LEU A 167 -0.21 -8.92 -13.24
CA LEU A 167 -1.31 -8.67 -14.15
C LEU A 167 -2.41 -7.87 -13.44
N ARG A 168 -2.95 -6.91 -14.13
CA ARG A 168 -4.14 -6.17 -13.72
C ARG A 168 -5.12 -6.11 -14.88
N ASP A 169 -6.31 -6.65 -14.66
CA ASP A 169 -7.48 -6.35 -15.46
C ASP A 169 -8.33 -5.37 -14.66
N ALA A 170 -8.53 -4.19 -15.19
CA ALA A 170 -9.30 -3.17 -14.53
C ALA A 170 -10.79 -3.38 -14.86
N ASP A 171 -11.60 -3.84 -13.95
CA ASP A 171 -13.06 -3.91 -14.08
C ASP A 171 -13.74 -2.54 -13.92
#